data_b4a14fb28e8e886ffaf6137c6cbd5d1f
#
_entry.id   b4a14fb28e8e886ffaf6137c6cbd5d1f
#
_cell.length_a   1.000
_cell.length_b   1.000
_cell.length_c   1.000
_cell.angle_alpha   90.00
_cell.angle_beta   90.00
_cell.angle_gamma   90.00
#
_symmetry.space_group_name_H-M   'P 1'
#
loop_
_entity.id
_entity.type
_entity.pdbx_description
1 polymer ?
#
loop_
_entity_poly.entity_id
_entity_poly.type
_entity_poly.pdbx_seq_one_letter_code
_entity_poly.pdbx_strand_id
1 'polypeptide(L)'
;LKNFLGNKHARIASIIENEYKQMNTYINLIGSANYAFPSALNALNTPFNLNPSEGSRGKRYFPQCNDIDELEAIAEENLHNIFRCPDYYCNIEPYSGTQANQIVYQAILKSNDNVVVMSPDAGGHVSHYHYLKTFCNVFFYSVTEDENIDLIQIEELCRQHHPKLLIAGASSYPKSIYYSQIYSICQKYDTLLLADISHTAIYIAAQNHESPFGYADFVTFTTHKTTRGIRGGIVMSKAQYKSILEHAVFPVVQGAPKFNEILAKTVMLSELASMDIKKYVENILKISNAFASILMNKGIKLYTSGTDTHLIMVDLKKTQITGKDCEDLLFRQHILVNRNQLPNDKKPPSITSGIRIGILTLATINMLESEYTQIAELIADTINAKCIIDEDLAKNIIQSYRIIE
;
A
#
# COMPACT_ATOMS: atom_id res chain seq x y z
N LEU A 1 21.74 14.60 -13.20
CA LEU A 1 20.56 15.17 -13.89
C LEU A 1 20.82 16.60 -14.38
N LYS A 2 21.47 17.45 -13.59
CA LYS A 2 21.84 18.84 -13.96
C LYS A 2 22.64 18.90 -15.27
N ASN A 3 23.61 17.99 -15.44
CA ASN A 3 24.42 17.88 -16.67
C ASN A 3 23.58 17.37 -17.87
N PHE A 4 22.49 16.63 -17.65
CA PHE A 4 21.62 16.10 -18.70
C PHE A 4 20.59 17.12 -19.19
N LEU A 5 19.99 17.91 -18.26
CA LEU A 5 18.97 18.90 -18.59
C LEU A 5 19.54 20.22 -19.10
N GLY A 6 20.81 20.54 -18.78
CA GLY A 6 21.50 21.76 -19.19
C GLY A 6 20.79 23.06 -18.78
N ASN A 7 21.31 24.20 -19.20
CA ASN A 7 20.73 25.52 -18.89
C ASN A 7 19.34 25.72 -19.53
N LYS A 8 19.00 24.97 -20.58
CA LYS A 8 17.72 25.06 -21.29
C LYS A 8 16.52 24.65 -20.43
N HIS A 9 16.74 23.81 -19.39
CA HIS A 9 15.69 23.30 -18.51
C HIS A 9 15.96 23.63 -17.03
N ALA A 10 16.59 24.76 -16.74
CA ALA A 10 17.01 25.16 -15.39
C ALA A 10 15.89 25.11 -14.35
N ARG A 11 14.64 25.51 -14.71
CA ARG A 11 13.50 25.45 -13.80
C ARG A 11 13.12 23.99 -13.44
N ILE A 12 13.19 23.06 -14.40
CA ILE A 12 12.92 21.63 -14.15
C ILE A 12 14.03 21.06 -13.27
N ALA A 13 15.28 21.37 -13.57
CA ALA A 13 16.43 20.93 -12.76
C ALA A 13 16.31 21.40 -11.31
N SER A 14 15.91 22.66 -11.08
CA SER A 14 15.69 23.20 -9.73
C SER A 14 14.55 22.46 -8.96
N ILE A 15 13.47 22.10 -9.63
CA ILE A 15 12.37 21.32 -9.01
C ILE A 15 12.90 19.95 -8.54
N ILE A 16 13.68 19.29 -9.39
CA ILE A 16 14.27 17.98 -9.05
C ILE A 16 15.26 18.12 -7.89
N GLU A 17 16.12 19.12 -7.90
CA GLU A 17 17.07 19.41 -6.80
C GLU A 17 16.33 19.67 -5.48
N ASN A 18 15.19 20.39 -5.53
CA ASN A 18 14.38 20.64 -4.35
C ASN A 18 13.75 19.35 -3.81
N GLU A 19 13.28 18.44 -4.68
CA GLU A 19 12.73 17.15 -4.26
C GLU A 19 13.80 16.28 -3.58
N TYR A 20 14.99 16.16 -4.17
CA TYR A 20 16.11 15.47 -3.52
C TYR A 20 16.47 16.09 -2.16
N LYS A 21 16.47 17.43 -2.06
CA LYS A 21 16.70 18.12 -0.80
C LYS A 21 15.64 17.78 0.24
N GLN A 22 14.36 17.75 -0.15
CA GLN A 22 13.27 17.38 0.76
C GLN A 22 13.43 15.94 1.26
N MET A 23 13.74 14.98 0.38
CA MET A 23 13.97 13.58 0.75
C MET A 23 15.07 13.41 1.80
N ASN A 24 16.13 14.26 1.75
CA ASN A 24 17.23 14.26 2.71
C ASN A 24 17.04 15.23 3.90
N THR A 25 15.87 15.85 4.02
CA THR A 25 15.57 16.84 5.07
C THR A 25 14.42 16.36 5.98
N TYR A 26 13.52 15.55 5.47
CA TYR A 26 12.34 15.07 6.18
C TYR A 26 12.41 13.59 6.49
N ILE A 27 12.10 13.19 7.71
CA ILE A 27 11.77 11.82 8.06
C ILE A 27 10.37 11.52 7.55
N ASN A 28 10.27 10.61 6.57
CA ASN A 28 9.00 10.29 5.92
C ASN A 28 8.32 9.11 6.62
N LEU A 29 7.35 9.42 7.48
CA LEU A 29 6.49 8.46 8.18
C LEU A 29 5.08 8.37 7.58
N ILE A 30 4.90 8.72 6.31
CA ILE A 30 3.63 8.50 5.61
C ILE A 30 3.42 7.00 5.42
N GLY A 31 2.26 6.48 5.86
CA GLY A 31 2.00 5.03 5.91
C GLY A 31 2.13 4.27 4.59
N SER A 32 2.10 4.97 3.44
CA SER A 32 2.29 4.38 2.11
C SER A 32 3.67 4.64 1.50
N ALA A 33 4.56 5.35 2.19
CA ALA A 33 5.89 5.67 1.71
C ALA A 33 6.89 4.55 2.03
N ASN A 34 7.79 4.31 1.08
CA ASN A 34 8.96 3.46 1.26
C ASN A 34 10.04 3.86 0.24
N TYR A 35 11.27 3.41 0.45
CA TYR A 35 12.35 3.57 -0.52
C TYR A 35 12.44 2.33 -1.42
N ALA A 36 12.33 2.59 -2.73
CA ALA A 36 12.43 1.54 -3.74
C ALA A 36 13.87 0.97 -3.82
N PHE A 37 13.98 -0.26 -4.33
CA PHE A 37 15.28 -0.81 -4.69
C PHE A 37 15.94 0.08 -5.75
N PRO A 38 17.22 0.49 -5.58
CA PRO A 38 17.92 1.31 -6.58
C PRO A 38 17.95 0.68 -7.98
N SER A 39 18.10 -0.64 -8.06
CA SER A 39 18.04 -1.40 -9.31
C SER A 39 16.70 -1.24 -10.05
N ALA A 40 15.56 -1.24 -9.31
CA ALA A 40 14.25 -1.04 -9.89
C ALA A 40 14.05 0.42 -10.37
N LEU A 41 14.59 1.42 -9.67
CA LEU A 41 14.59 2.81 -10.14
C LEU A 41 15.43 2.99 -11.40
N ASN A 42 16.62 2.38 -11.44
CA ASN A 42 17.50 2.43 -12.62
C ASN A 42 16.86 1.79 -13.86
N ALA A 43 16.05 0.74 -13.68
CA ALA A 43 15.34 0.09 -14.78
C ALA A 43 14.37 1.02 -15.53
N LEU A 44 13.86 2.07 -14.89
CA LEU A 44 13.00 3.07 -15.55
C LEU A 44 13.72 3.90 -16.61
N ASN A 45 15.05 4.02 -16.54
CA ASN A 45 15.85 4.82 -17.47
C ASN A 45 16.21 4.08 -18.76
N THR A 46 15.53 2.97 -19.06
CA THR A 46 15.75 2.19 -20.27
C THR A 46 14.91 2.70 -21.44
N PRO A 47 15.36 2.54 -22.69
CA PRO A 47 14.61 2.99 -23.88
C PRO A 47 13.43 2.07 -24.26
N PHE A 48 13.16 1.03 -23.50
CA PHE A 48 12.15 0.01 -23.83
C PHE A 48 10.74 0.57 -23.98
N ASN A 49 10.43 1.72 -23.41
CA ASN A 49 9.11 2.33 -23.53
C ASN A 49 8.80 2.95 -24.92
N LEU A 50 9.70 2.80 -25.87
CA LEU A 50 9.52 3.32 -27.24
C LEU A 50 8.74 2.37 -28.15
N ASN A 51 8.64 1.09 -27.81
CA ASN A 51 7.98 0.08 -28.64
C ASN A 51 6.56 -0.21 -28.11
N PRO A 52 5.55 -0.26 -29.00
CA PRO A 52 4.22 -0.73 -28.64
C PRO A 52 4.23 -2.23 -28.33
N SER A 53 3.41 -2.65 -27.36
CA SER A 53 3.36 -4.05 -26.91
C SER A 53 1.94 -4.47 -26.50
N GLU A 54 0.92 -3.98 -27.22
CA GLU A 54 -0.48 -4.32 -26.96
C GLU A 54 -0.74 -5.81 -27.09
N GLY A 55 -1.70 -6.30 -26.32
CA GLY A 55 -2.10 -7.70 -26.24
C GLY A 55 -1.51 -8.39 -25.01
N SER A 56 -1.98 -9.59 -24.74
CA SER A 56 -1.49 -10.42 -23.63
C SER A 56 -0.23 -11.20 -24.00
N ARG A 57 0.51 -11.68 -23.01
CA ARG A 57 1.69 -12.52 -23.19
C ARG A 57 1.42 -13.68 -24.16
N GLY A 58 2.27 -13.83 -25.16
CA GLY A 58 2.13 -14.82 -26.24
C GLY A 58 1.06 -14.50 -27.29
N LYS A 59 0.35 -13.37 -27.16
CA LYS A 59 -0.72 -12.92 -28.08
C LYS A 59 -0.61 -11.42 -28.36
N ARG A 60 0.63 -10.93 -28.55
CA ARG A 60 0.89 -9.51 -28.85
C ARG A 60 0.51 -9.17 -30.29
N TYR A 61 0.02 -7.95 -30.50
CA TYR A 61 -0.33 -7.45 -31.83
C TYR A 61 0.89 -7.07 -32.68
N PHE A 62 2.03 -6.81 -32.03
CA PHE A 62 3.25 -6.35 -32.70
C PHE A 62 4.33 -7.41 -32.63
N PRO A 63 5.18 -7.55 -33.70
CA PRO A 63 6.38 -8.35 -33.64
C PRO A 63 7.37 -7.74 -32.62
N GLN A 64 8.40 -8.50 -32.25
CA GLN A 64 9.46 -8.08 -31.33
C GLN A 64 8.99 -7.84 -29.88
N CYS A 65 7.95 -8.56 -29.44
CA CYS A 65 7.48 -8.49 -28.05
C CYS A 65 7.98 -9.67 -27.17
N ASN A 66 8.95 -10.46 -27.66
CA ASN A 66 9.45 -11.63 -26.91
C ASN A 66 10.08 -11.22 -25.57
N ASP A 67 10.80 -10.08 -25.54
CA ASP A 67 11.49 -9.63 -24.32
C ASP A 67 10.50 -9.20 -23.23
N ILE A 68 9.39 -8.56 -23.59
CA ILE A 68 8.37 -8.21 -22.59
C ILE A 68 7.63 -9.47 -22.10
N ASP A 69 7.37 -10.42 -22.98
CA ASP A 69 6.75 -11.69 -22.61
C ASP A 69 7.66 -12.50 -21.67
N GLU A 70 8.98 -12.47 -21.89
CA GLU A 70 9.97 -13.08 -21.00
C GLU A 70 10.01 -12.39 -19.63
N LEU A 71 10.01 -11.05 -19.59
CA LEU A 71 9.96 -10.30 -18.33
C LEU A 71 8.69 -10.61 -17.53
N GLU A 72 7.55 -10.71 -18.18
CA GLU A 72 6.30 -11.08 -17.51
C GLU A 72 6.33 -12.54 -17.01
N ALA A 73 6.99 -13.45 -17.73
CA ALA A 73 7.18 -14.83 -17.28
C ALA A 73 8.07 -14.90 -16.02
N ILE A 74 9.19 -14.20 -16.02
CA ILE A 74 10.09 -14.09 -14.85
C ILE A 74 9.34 -13.47 -13.65
N ALA A 75 8.54 -12.44 -13.89
CA ALA A 75 7.76 -11.80 -12.83
C ALA A 75 6.71 -12.76 -12.23
N GLU A 76 6.00 -13.53 -13.06
CA GLU A 76 5.04 -14.54 -12.61
C GLU A 76 5.73 -15.63 -11.78
N GLU A 77 6.88 -16.15 -12.24
CA GLU A 77 7.68 -17.13 -11.50
C GLU A 77 8.09 -16.58 -10.12
N ASN A 78 8.60 -15.36 -10.06
CA ASN A 78 8.94 -14.70 -8.80
C ASN A 78 7.74 -14.53 -7.87
N LEU A 79 6.58 -14.13 -8.40
CA LEU A 79 5.34 -14.01 -7.61
C LEU A 79 4.89 -15.35 -7.02
N HIS A 80 4.94 -16.42 -7.84
CA HIS A 80 4.63 -17.77 -7.37
C HIS A 80 5.56 -18.23 -6.25
N ASN A 81 6.86 -17.92 -6.36
CA ASN A 81 7.85 -18.28 -5.34
C ASN A 81 7.69 -17.44 -4.06
N ILE A 82 7.53 -16.12 -4.19
CA ILE A 82 7.40 -15.19 -3.05
C ILE A 82 6.13 -15.51 -2.23
N PHE A 83 5.00 -15.71 -2.91
CA PHE A 83 3.70 -15.90 -2.24
C PHE A 83 3.25 -17.36 -2.13
N ARG A 84 4.00 -18.31 -2.71
CA ARG A 84 3.66 -19.75 -2.74
C ARG A 84 2.29 -20.02 -3.33
N CYS A 85 2.02 -19.43 -4.49
CA CYS A 85 0.72 -19.45 -5.15
C CYS A 85 0.79 -19.92 -6.63
N PRO A 86 1.30 -21.13 -6.93
CA PRO A 86 1.53 -21.58 -8.31
C PRO A 86 0.25 -21.70 -9.15
N ASP A 87 -0.91 -21.79 -8.49
CA ASP A 87 -2.21 -21.93 -9.16
C ASP A 87 -2.88 -20.59 -9.50
N TYR A 88 -2.20 -19.46 -9.22
CA TYR A 88 -2.72 -18.14 -9.54
C TYR A 88 -2.13 -17.60 -10.83
N TYR A 89 -2.99 -17.10 -11.72
CA TYR A 89 -2.58 -16.24 -12.82
C TYR A 89 -2.10 -14.89 -12.29
N CYS A 90 -1.01 -14.38 -12.83
CA CYS A 90 -0.41 -13.10 -12.43
C CYS A 90 -0.34 -12.13 -13.60
N ASN A 91 -0.69 -10.87 -13.37
CA ASN A 91 -0.52 -9.80 -14.34
C ASN A 91 0.09 -8.57 -13.65
N ILE A 92 1.24 -8.11 -14.16
CA ILE A 92 2.03 -7.01 -13.62
C ILE A 92 1.88 -5.71 -14.42
N GLU A 93 1.00 -5.67 -15.41
CA GLU A 93 0.81 -4.50 -16.27
C GLU A 93 0.14 -3.29 -15.59
N PRO A 94 -0.74 -3.43 -14.55
CA PRO A 94 -1.46 -2.30 -13.99
C PRO A 94 -0.55 -1.16 -13.53
N TYR A 95 -0.90 0.08 -13.90
CA TYR A 95 -0.09 1.28 -13.57
C TYR A 95 -0.21 1.71 -12.11
N SER A 96 -1.17 1.17 -11.36
CA SER A 96 -1.40 1.47 -9.94
C SER A 96 -2.23 0.37 -9.26
N GLY A 97 -2.21 0.31 -7.93
CA GLY A 97 -3.14 -0.54 -7.18
C GLY A 97 -4.61 -0.22 -7.43
N THR A 98 -4.94 1.07 -7.61
CA THR A 98 -6.30 1.48 -7.99
C THR A 98 -6.72 0.87 -9.32
N GLN A 99 -5.84 0.88 -10.32
CA GLN A 99 -6.13 0.26 -11.61
C GLN A 99 -6.19 -1.26 -11.51
N ALA A 100 -5.34 -1.89 -10.70
CA ALA A 100 -5.41 -3.33 -10.43
C ALA A 100 -6.79 -3.73 -9.87
N ASN A 101 -7.34 -2.94 -8.94
CA ASN A 101 -8.69 -3.13 -8.43
C ASN A 101 -9.75 -2.90 -9.53
N GLN A 102 -9.62 -1.83 -10.34
CA GLN A 102 -10.56 -1.54 -11.43
C GLN A 102 -10.58 -2.64 -12.49
N ILE A 103 -9.46 -3.29 -12.78
CA ILE A 103 -9.39 -4.44 -13.69
C ILE A 103 -10.26 -5.58 -13.16
N VAL A 104 -10.19 -5.90 -11.87
CA VAL A 104 -11.09 -6.90 -11.26
C VAL A 104 -12.54 -6.47 -11.38
N TYR A 105 -12.87 -5.21 -11.10
CA TYR A 105 -14.24 -4.72 -11.20
C TYR A 105 -14.79 -4.84 -12.62
N GLN A 106 -14.01 -4.45 -13.63
CA GLN A 106 -14.41 -4.56 -15.04
C GLN A 106 -14.53 -6.02 -15.51
N ALA A 107 -13.75 -6.93 -14.93
CA ALA A 107 -13.82 -8.35 -15.27
C ALA A 107 -15.12 -9.01 -14.80
N ILE A 108 -15.67 -8.62 -13.64
CA ILE A 108 -16.70 -9.42 -12.96
C ILE A 108 -17.99 -8.68 -12.61
N LEU A 109 -17.98 -7.33 -12.54
CA LEU A 109 -19.15 -6.56 -12.09
C LEU A 109 -19.93 -5.98 -13.28
N LYS A 110 -21.23 -5.89 -13.06
CA LYS A 110 -22.20 -5.21 -13.94
C LYS A 110 -22.87 -4.06 -13.20
N SER A 111 -23.55 -3.19 -13.94
CA SER A 111 -24.35 -2.13 -13.33
C SER A 111 -25.39 -2.69 -12.38
N ASN A 112 -25.52 -2.05 -11.20
CA ASN A 112 -26.40 -2.43 -10.09
C ASN A 112 -26.00 -3.69 -9.32
N ASP A 113 -24.82 -4.31 -9.60
CA ASP A 113 -24.30 -5.36 -8.71
C ASP A 113 -24.04 -4.80 -7.31
N ASN A 114 -24.25 -5.64 -6.30
CA ASN A 114 -23.98 -5.30 -4.91
C ASN A 114 -22.53 -5.65 -4.56
N VAL A 115 -21.85 -4.75 -3.86
CA VAL A 115 -20.46 -4.92 -3.41
C VAL A 115 -20.35 -4.56 -1.94
N VAL A 116 -19.63 -5.38 -1.17
CA VAL A 116 -19.36 -5.14 0.26
C VAL A 116 -17.90 -4.77 0.43
N VAL A 117 -17.61 -3.67 1.12
CA VAL A 117 -16.27 -3.13 1.33
C VAL A 117 -16.08 -2.59 2.75
N MET A 118 -14.84 -2.47 3.21
CA MET A 118 -14.54 -1.83 4.49
C MET A 118 -14.87 -0.33 4.44
N SER A 119 -15.48 0.19 5.51
CA SER A 119 -15.81 1.61 5.61
C SER A 119 -14.54 2.49 5.65
N PRO A 120 -14.58 3.70 5.06
CA PRO A 120 -13.40 4.58 5.01
C PRO A 120 -12.84 4.94 6.39
N ASP A 121 -13.69 5.18 7.36
CA ASP A 121 -13.31 5.53 8.74
C ASP A 121 -12.75 4.33 9.51
N ALA A 122 -13.14 3.10 9.16
CA ALA A 122 -12.53 1.87 9.70
C ALA A 122 -11.20 1.49 9.01
N GLY A 123 -10.82 2.20 7.95
CA GLY A 123 -9.55 1.99 7.25
C GLY A 123 -9.68 1.60 5.78
N GLY A 124 -10.88 1.51 5.23
CA GLY A 124 -11.13 1.18 3.82
C GLY A 124 -10.48 2.19 2.87
N HIS A 125 -9.93 1.69 1.76
CA HIS A 125 -9.27 2.55 0.78
C HIS A 125 -10.28 3.15 -0.22
N VAL A 126 -10.02 4.39 -0.66
CA VAL A 126 -10.89 5.11 -1.61
C VAL A 126 -11.14 4.35 -2.91
N SER A 127 -10.19 3.56 -3.40
CA SER A 127 -10.35 2.75 -4.61
C SER A 127 -11.33 1.59 -4.46
N HIS A 128 -11.70 1.21 -3.21
CA HIS A 128 -12.65 0.13 -2.96
C HIS A 128 -14.11 0.56 -3.12
N TYR A 129 -14.41 1.87 -3.14
CA TYR A 129 -15.80 2.31 -3.18
C TYR A 129 -16.08 3.49 -4.12
N HIS A 130 -15.13 4.40 -4.30
CA HIS A 130 -15.42 5.67 -4.97
C HIS A 130 -15.82 5.46 -6.43
N TYR A 131 -15.05 4.66 -7.17
CA TYR A 131 -15.38 4.29 -8.54
C TYR A 131 -16.62 3.38 -8.61
N LEU A 132 -16.72 2.39 -7.71
CA LEU A 132 -17.85 1.45 -7.69
C LEU A 132 -19.20 2.13 -7.49
N LYS A 133 -19.28 3.19 -6.67
CA LYS A 133 -20.50 3.97 -6.48
C LYS A 133 -21.05 4.61 -7.75
N THR A 134 -20.30 4.66 -8.84
CA THR A 134 -20.79 5.22 -10.11
C THR A 134 -21.68 4.25 -10.88
N PHE A 135 -21.63 2.94 -10.57
CA PHE A 135 -22.43 1.94 -11.29
C PHE A 135 -22.88 0.73 -10.43
N CYS A 136 -22.37 0.57 -9.20
CA CYS A 136 -22.71 -0.51 -8.28
C CYS A 136 -23.38 0.04 -7.01
N ASN A 137 -24.09 -0.84 -6.28
CA ASN A 137 -24.55 -0.59 -4.93
C ASN A 137 -23.45 -1.00 -3.94
N VAL A 138 -22.95 -0.06 -3.14
CA VAL A 138 -21.82 -0.29 -2.24
C VAL A 138 -22.29 -0.26 -0.79
N PHE A 139 -22.06 -1.35 -0.08
CA PHE A 139 -22.35 -1.52 1.34
C PHE A 139 -21.08 -1.57 2.15
N PHE A 140 -21.11 -1.02 3.36
CA PHE A 140 -19.92 -0.86 4.18
C PHE A 140 -19.97 -1.74 5.42
N TYR A 141 -18.92 -2.54 5.64
CA TYR A 141 -18.66 -3.15 6.93
C TYR A 141 -17.63 -2.33 7.72
N SER A 142 -17.65 -2.47 9.04
CA SER A 142 -16.78 -1.74 9.95
C SER A 142 -16.01 -2.70 10.88
N VAL A 143 -15.61 -2.20 12.00
CA VAL A 143 -14.95 -2.92 13.08
C VAL A 143 -15.85 -2.95 14.32
N THR A 144 -15.64 -3.96 15.17
CA THR A 144 -16.31 -4.10 16.48
C THR A 144 -15.80 -3.03 17.46
N GLU A 145 -16.40 -2.98 18.66
CA GLU A 145 -15.93 -2.14 19.77
C GLU A 145 -14.49 -2.51 20.20
N ASP A 146 -14.11 -3.79 20.05
CA ASP A 146 -12.74 -4.30 20.30
C ASP A 146 -11.80 -4.04 19.12
N GLU A 147 -12.22 -3.20 18.17
CA GLU A 147 -11.41 -2.77 17.03
C GLU A 147 -10.96 -3.93 16.12
N ASN A 148 -11.71 -5.04 16.07
CA ASN A 148 -11.54 -6.13 15.11
C ASN A 148 -12.52 -6.00 13.95
N ILE A 149 -12.20 -6.57 12.78
CA ILE A 149 -13.14 -6.63 11.65
C ILE A 149 -14.43 -7.31 12.10
N ASP A 150 -15.59 -6.67 11.87
CA ASP A 150 -16.88 -7.19 12.28
C ASP A 150 -17.39 -8.25 11.30
N LEU A 151 -17.04 -9.51 11.56
CA LEU A 151 -17.46 -10.65 10.76
C LEU A 151 -18.99 -10.89 10.82
N ILE A 152 -19.64 -10.52 11.92
CA ILE A 152 -21.11 -10.65 12.07
C ILE A 152 -21.77 -9.66 11.11
N GLN A 153 -21.29 -8.42 11.06
CA GLN A 153 -21.79 -7.42 10.12
C GLN A 153 -21.55 -7.84 8.67
N ILE A 154 -20.36 -8.40 8.36
CA ILE A 154 -20.06 -8.92 7.02
C ILE A 154 -21.06 -10.00 6.63
N GLU A 155 -21.31 -10.97 7.50
CA GLU A 155 -22.28 -12.05 7.24
C GLU A 155 -23.69 -11.52 7.03
N GLU A 156 -24.13 -10.58 7.85
CA GLU A 156 -25.45 -9.95 7.73
C GLU A 156 -25.60 -9.19 6.41
N LEU A 157 -24.58 -8.42 6.00
CA LEU A 157 -24.57 -7.73 4.70
C LEU A 157 -24.61 -8.72 3.53
N CYS A 158 -23.88 -9.82 3.59
CA CYS A 158 -23.91 -10.87 2.57
C CYS A 158 -25.29 -11.53 2.51
N ARG A 159 -25.90 -11.82 3.66
CA ARG A 159 -27.23 -12.41 3.75
C ARG A 159 -28.34 -11.50 3.19
N GLN A 160 -28.27 -10.20 3.46
CA GLN A 160 -29.31 -9.23 3.05
C GLN A 160 -29.17 -8.81 1.59
N HIS A 161 -27.94 -8.64 1.12
CA HIS A 161 -27.68 -7.98 -0.16
C HIS A 161 -27.14 -8.91 -1.24
N HIS A 162 -26.78 -10.16 -0.92
CA HIS A 162 -26.20 -11.14 -1.87
C HIS A 162 -25.14 -10.49 -2.78
N PRO A 163 -24.06 -9.92 -2.22
CA PRO A 163 -23.10 -9.16 -3.01
C PRO A 163 -22.37 -10.06 -4.00
N LYS A 164 -22.12 -9.53 -5.21
CA LYS A 164 -21.29 -10.19 -6.21
C LYS A 164 -19.85 -10.25 -5.77
N LEU A 165 -19.36 -9.24 -5.04
CA LEU A 165 -17.98 -9.08 -4.60
C LEU A 165 -17.91 -8.57 -3.17
N LEU A 166 -17.03 -9.16 -2.36
CA LEU A 166 -16.55 -8.62 -1.11
C LEU A 166 -15.08 -8.25 -1.25
N ILE A 167 -14.71 -7.04 -0.79
CA ILE A 167 -13.32 -6.57 -0.81
C ILE A 167 -12.76 -6.56 0.61
N ALA A 168 -11.75 -7.39 0.84
CA ALA A 168 -11.00 -7.46 2.09
C ALA A 168 -9.63 -6.79 1.91
N GLY A 169 -9.44 -5.66 2.57
CA GLY A 169 -8.21 -4.88 2.48
C GLY A 169 -8.39 -3.51 3.10
N ALA A 170 -7.31 -2.95 3.62
CA ALA A 170 -7.35 -1.67 4.31
C ALA A 170 -6.09 -0.84 4.05
N SER A 171 -6.24 0.48 4.14
CA SER A 171 -5.13 1.44 4.05
C SER A 171 -4.70 1.98 5.41
N SER A 172 -5.52 1.84 6.44
CA SER A 172 -5.26 2.35 7.79
C SER A 172 -5.82 1.46 8.91
N TYR A 173 -5.83 0.16 8.68
CA TYR A 173 -6.13 -0.86 9.67
C TYR A 173 -4.83 -1.55 10.10
N PRO A 174 -4.38 -1.39 11.36
CA PRO A 174 -3.03 -1.83 11.77
C PRO A 174 -2.94 -3.28 12.25
N LYS A 175 -4.03 -4.06 12.18
CA LYS A 175 -4.06 -5.49 12.53
C LYS A 175 -4.04 -6.39 11.29
N SER A 176 -3.74 -7.67 11.52
CA SER A 176 -3.87 -8.74 10.53
C SER A 176 -5.31 -8.95 10.08
N ILE A 177 -5.51 -9.32 8.82
CA ILE A 177 -6.80 -9.70 8.24
C ILE A 177 -6.83 -11.22 8.11
N TYR A 178 -7.90 -11.87 8.61
CA TYR A 178 -8.08 -13.32 8.56
C TYR A 178 -8.96 -13.69 7.36
N TYR A 179 -8.32 -13.98 6.23
CA TYR A 179 -8.99 -14.26 4.96
C TYR A 179 -9.81 -15.55 4.97
N SER A 180 -9.40 -16.58 5.72
CA SER A 180 -10.14 -17.83 5.86
C SER A 180 -11.53 -17.64 6.46
N GLN A 181 -11.65 -16.76 7.45
CA GLN A 181 -12.94 -16.46 8.10
C GLN A 181 -13.88 -15.70 7.14
N ILE A 182 -13.34 -14.68 6.44
CA ILE A 182 -14.09 -13.90 5.45
C ILE A 182 -14.53 -14.81 4.28
N TYR A 183 -13.64 -15.67 3.81
CA TYR A 183 -13.93 -16.61 2.72
C TYR A 183 -15.03 -17.60 3.07
N SER A 184 -15.08 -18.09 4.32
CA SER A 184 -16.14 -18.97 4.77
C SER A 184 -17.52 -18.32 4.66
N ILE A 185 -17.60 -17.01 4.94
CA ILE A 185 -18.82 -16.23 4.74
C ILE A 185 -19.09 -16.08 3.23
N CYS A 186 -18.09 -15.72 2.44
CA CYS A 186 -18.24 -15.55 1.00
C CYS A 186 -18.76 -16.83 0.33
N GLN A 187 -18.25 -18.00 0.69
CA GLN A 187 -18.72 -19.28 0.17
C GLN A 187 -20.21 -19.56 0.49
N LYS A 188 -20.63 -19.23 1.70
CA LYS A 188 -22.00 -19.45 2.15
C LYS A 188 -23.02 -18.67 1.33
N TYR A 189 -22.62 -17.52 0.76
CA TYR A 189 -23.52 -16.60 0.04
C TYR A 189 -23.14 -16.44 -1.45
N ASP A 190 -22.32 -17.31 -2.02
CA ASP A 190 -21.86 -17.27 -3.42
C ASP A 190 -21.26 -15.91 -3.82
N THR A 191 -20.47 -15.34 -2.92
CA THR A 191 -19.80 -14.03 -3.06
C THR A 191 -18.34 -14.22 -3.44
N LEU A 192 -17.86 -13.52 -4.45
CA LEU A 192 -16.44 -13.52 -4.81
C LEU A 192 -15.63 -12.70 -3.80
N LEU A 193 -14.41 -13.12 -3.51
CA LEU A 193 -13.50 -12.43 -2.59
C LEU A 193 -12.33 -11.80 -3.34
N LEU A 194 -12.19 -10.48 -3.23
CA LEU A 194 -10.98 -9.72 -3.59
C LEU A 194 -10.19 -9.37 -2.33
N ALA A 195 -8.94 -9.79 -2.26
CA ALA A 195 -7.99 -9.38 -1.23
C ALA A 195 -7.06 -8.28 -1.77
N ASP A 196 -7.22 -7.03 -1.31
CA ASP A 196 -6.23 -5.96 -1.56
C ASP A 196 -5.19 -5.99 -0.44
N ILE A 197 -4.03 -6.59 -0.75
CA ILE A 197 -2.92 -6.77 0.19
C ILE A 197 -1.86 -5.66 0.10
N SER A 198 -2.20 -4.50 -0.43
CA SER A 198 -1.26 -3.39 -0.66
C SER A 198 -0.42 -2.99 0.57
N HIS A 199 -0.97 -3.09 1.76
CA HIS A 199 -0.26 -2.80 3.01
C HIS A 199 0.27 -4.06 3.72
N THR A 200 -0.12 -5.25 3.28
CA THR A 200 0.22 -6.51 3.97
C THR A 200 1.04 -7.49 3.13
N ALA A 201 1.31 -7.18 1.85
CA ALA A 201 1.99 -8.09 0.93
C ALA A 201 3.30 -8.68 1.48
N ILE A 202 4.16 -7.86 2.09
CA ILE A 202 5.45 -8.34 2.63
C ILE A 202 5.29 -9.29 3.82
N TYR A 203 4.28 -9.06 4.68
CA TYR A 203 3.99 -9.91 5.84
C TYR A 203 3.45 -11.28 5.41
N ILE A 204 2.63 -11.29 4.36
CA ILE A 204 2.12 -12.51 3.73
C ILE A 204 3.28 -13.29 3.09
N ALA A 205 4.16 -12.61 2.36
CA ALA A 205 5.36 -13.22 1.78
C ALA A 205 6.29 -13.82 2.85
N ALA A 206 6.43 -13.16 4.00
CA ALA A 206 7.19 -13.65 5.16
C ALA A 206 6.50 -14.78 5.94
N GLN A 207 5.23 -15.10 5.63
CA GLN A 207 4.36 -15.99 6.40
C GLN A 207 4.09 -15.51 7.85
N ASN A 208 4.13 -14.21 8.06
CA ASN A 208 3.82 -13.58 9.34
C ASN A 208 2.31 -13.29 9.47
N HIS A 209 1.64 -13.00 8.33
CA HIS A 209 0.18 -12.85 8.24
C HIS A 209 -0.43 -14.01 7.47
N GLU A 210 -1.73 -14.24 7.69
CA GLU A 210 -2.48 -15.23 6.93
C GLU A 210 -2.45 -14.90 5.44
N SER A 211 -2.21 -15.91 4.61
CA SER A 211 -2.20 -15.76 3.16
C SER A 211 -3.63 -15.74 2.60
N PRO A 212 -3.97 -14.81 1.70
CA PRO A 212 -5.24 -14.87 0.96
C PRO A 212 -5.24 -15.92 -0.14
N PHE A 213 -4.06 -16.41 -0.54
CA PHE A 213 -3.93 -17.41 -1.60
C PHE A 213 -4.51 -18.75 -1.13
N GLY A 214 -5.33 -19.35 -2.00
CA GLY A 214 -6.16 -20.50 -1.64
C GLY A 214 -7.61 -20.11 -1.24
N TYR A 215 -7.81 -18.89 -0.74
CA TYR A 215 -9.11 -18.36 -0.35
C TYR A 215 -9.66 -17.37 -1.38
N ALA A 216 -8.98 -16.24 -1.57
CA ALA A 216 -9.44 -15.16 -2.43
C ALA A 216 -9.49 -15.56 -3.91
N ASP A 217 -10.52 -15.10 -4.62
CA ASP A 217 -10.64 -15.28 -6.06
C ASP A 217 -9.72 -14.36 -6.83
N PHE A 218 -9.52 -13.16 -6.27
CA PHE A 218 -8.61 -12.14 -6.79
C PHE A 218 -7.75 -11.59 -5.66
N VAL A 219 -6.50 -11.26 -6.01
CA VAL A 219 -5.55 -10.61 -5.11
C VAL A 219 -4.94 -9.42 -5.84
N THR A 220 -4.92 -8.26 -5.20
CA THR A 220 -4.29 -7.06 -5.75
C THR A 220 -3.34 -6.43 -4.76
N PHE A 221 -2.30 -5.76 -5.26
CA PHE A 221 -1.44 -4.93 -4.42
C PHE A 221 -0.65 -3.89 -5.19
N THR A 222 -0.20 -2.87 -4.47
CA THR A 222 0.72 -1.84 -4.97
C THR A 222 2.17 -2.31 -4.84
N THR A 223 3.00 -1.95 -5.80
CA THR A 223 4.42 -2.34 -5.85
C THR A 223 5.35 -1.45 -5.05
N HIS A 224 4.94 -0.24 -4.65
CA HIS A 224 5.80 0.79 -4.07
C HIS A 224 5.72 0.95 -2.55
N LYS A 225 4.89 0.17 -1.86
CA LYS A 225 4.73 0.24 -0.40
C LYS A 225 5.65 -0.79 0.28
N THR A 226 5.06 -1.85 0.80
CA THR A 226 5.79 -2.88 1.54
C THR A 226 6.77 -3.66 0.66
N THR A 227 6.56 -3.71 -0.64
CA THR A 227 7.38 -4.45 -1.61
C THR A 227 8.52 -3.63 -2.25
N ARG A 228 8.72 -2.37 -1.84
CA ARG A 228 9.89 -1.53 -2.20
C ARG A 228 10.14 -1.37 -3.71
N GLY A 229 9.08 -1.38 -4.52
CA GLY A 229 9.18 -1.16 -5.96
C GLY A 229 8.91 0.27 -6.39
N ILE A 230 8.82 0.46 -7.70
CA ILE A 230 8.28 1.68 -8.31
C ILE A 230 6.76 1.76 -8.10
N ARG A 231 6.15 2.91 -8.35
CA ARG A 231 4.68 3.03 -8.35
C ARG A 231 4.09 2.18 -9.47
N GLY A 232 3.16 1.30 -9.08
CA GLY A 232 2.48 0.38 -9.97
C GLY A 232 1.51 -0.49 -9.19
N GLY A 233 0.87 -1.42 -9.88
CA GLY A 233 -0.01 -2.43 -9.30
C GLY A 233 0.27 -3.82 -9.88
N ILE A 234 -0.20 -4.82 -9.17
CA ILE A 234 -0.22 -6.22 -9.60
C ILE A 234 -1.64 -6.74 -9.34
N VAL A 235 -2.16 -7.53 -10.26
CA VAL A 235 -3.42 -8.25 -10.11
C VAL A 235 -3.20 -9.73 -10.36
N MET A 236 -3.75 -10.55 -9.46
CA MET A 236 -3.65 -12.00 -9.52
C MET A 236 -5.04 -12.60 -9.36
N SER A 237 -5.27 -13.76 -9.93
CA SER A 237 -6.55 -14.48 -9.78
C SER A 237 -6.36 -15.99 -9.80
N LYS A 238 -7.35 -16.72 -9.28
CA LYS A 238 -7.46 -18.16 -9.54
C LYS A 238 -7.47 -18.40 -11.05
N ALA A 239 -6.88 -19.49 -11.51
CA ALA A 239 -6.66 -19.80 -12.93
C ALA A 239 -7.94 -19.71 -13.78
N GLN A 240 -9.10 -20.06 -13.22
CA GLN A 240 -10.39 -20.01 -13.92
C GLN A 240 -10.80 -18.60 -14.37
N TYR A 241 -10.27 -17.55 -13.76
CA TYR A 241 -10.58 -16.15 -14.11
C TYR A 241 -9.55 -15.52 -15.05
N LYS A 242 -8.51 -16.25 -15.47
CA LYS A 242 -7.43 -15.73 -16.31
C LYS A 242 -7.97 -15.01 -17.55
N SER A 243 -8.82 -15.67 -18.34
CA SER A 243 -9.29 -15.12 -19.62
C SER A 243 -10.08 -13.82 -19.49
N ILE A 244 -10.96 -13.73 -18.49
CA ILE A 244 -11.75 -12.50 -18.26
C ILE A 244 -10.88 -11.39 -17.70
N LEU A 245 -9.86 -11.72 -16.91
CA LEU A 245 -8.93 -10.74 -16.36
C LEU A 245 -8.00 -10.19 -17.44
N GLU A 246 -7.45 -11.03 -18.33
CA GLU A 246 -6.66 -10.60 -19.49
C GLU A 246 -7.46 -9.63 -20.37
N HIS A 247 -8.72 -9.98 -20.67
CA HIS A 247 -9.60 -9.11 -21.45
C HIS A 247 -9.88 -7.78 -20.73
N ALA A 248 -10.08 -7.79 -19.42
CA ALA A 248 -10.27 -6.59 -18.64
C ALA A 248 -9.02 -5.70 -18.62
N VAL A 249 -7.82 -6.28 -18.60
CA VAL A 249 -6.57 -5.53 -18.74
C VAL A 249 -6.54 -4.87 -20.11
N PHE A 250 -6.54 -5.66 -21.18
CA PHE A 250 -6.49 -5.18 -22.55
C PHE A 250 -7.61 -5.82 -23.38
N PRO A 251 -8.42 -5.07 -24.10
CA PRO A 251 -8.32 -3.60 -24.36
C PRO A 251 -9.22 -2.73 -23.48
N VAL A 252 -9.79 -3.28 -22.38
CA VAL A 252 -10.86 -2.55 -21.65
C VAL A 252 -10.32 -1.43 -20.76
N VAL A 253 -9.35 -1.73 -19.87
CA VAL A 253 -8.89 -0.76 -18.85
C VAL A 253 -7.64 0.00 -19.33
N GLN A 254 -6.80 -0.63 -20.14
CA GLN A 254 -5.57 0.00 -20.64
C GLN A 254 -5.24 -0.41 -22.09
N GLY A 255 -4.37 0.37 -22.74
CA GLY A 255 -3.72 0.03 -24.00
C GLY A 255 -2.41 -0.71 -23.78
N ALA A 256 -1.35 -0.32 -24.52
CA ALA A 256 -0.02 -0.92 -24.35
C ALA A 256 0.49 -0.80 -22.92
N PRO A 257 1.08 -1.86 -22.35
CA PRO A 257 1.82 -1.74 -21.09
C PRO A 257 3.07 -0.86 -21.29
N LYS A 258 3.53 -0.24 -20.20
CA LYS A 258 4.77 0.54 -20.21
C LYS A 258 5.94 -0.40 -19.95
N PHE A 259 6.70 -0.72 -20.98
CA PHE A 259 7.73 -1.76 -20.93
C PHE A 259 8.80 -1.48 -19.88
N ASN A 260 9.24 -0.22 -19.69
CA ASN A 260 10.20 0.13 -18.64
C ASN A 260 9.60 -0.06 -17.22
N GLU A 261 8.29 0.13 -17.03
CA GLU A 261 7.63 -0.17 -15.76
C GLU A 261 7.49 -1.69 -15.53
N ILE A 262 7.24 -2.49 -16.58
CA ILE A 262 7.26 -3.95 -16.51
C ILE A 262 8.66 -4.41 -16.08
N LEU A 263 9.73 -3.94 -16.75
CA LEU A 263 11.11 -4.24 -16.39
C LEU A 263 11.39 -3.88 -14.91
N ALA A 264 11.03 -2.68 -14.49
CA ALA A 264 11.28 -2.22 -13.12
C ALA A 264 10.54 -3.05 -12.06
N LYS A 265 9.31 -3.51 -12.36
CA LYS A 265 8.55 -4.42 -11.48
C LYS A 265 9.16 -5.81 -11.45
N THR A 266 9.62 -6.33 -12.59
CA THR A 266 10.32 -7.63 -12.66
C THR A 266 11.61 -7.59 -11.85
N VAL A 267 12.41 -6.52 -11.98
CA VAL A 267 13.61 -6.31 -11.15
C VAL A 267 13.26 -6.27 -9.66
N MET A 268 12.24 -5.50 -9.28
CA MET A 268 11.77 -5.45 -7.89
C MET A 268 11.37 -6.83 -7.35
N LEU A 269 10.65 -7.63 -8.13
CA LEU A 269 10.26 -8.98 -7.73
C LEU A 269 11.47 -9.91 -7.59
N SER A 270 12.48 -9.76 -8.46
CA SER A 270 13.74 -10.52 -8.37
C SER A 270 14.54 -10.13 -7.13
N GLU A 271 14.60 -8.85 -6.78
CA GLU A 271 15.21 -8.38 -5.52
C GLU A 271 14.49 -8.96 -4.30
N LEU A 272 13.14 -8.94 -4.30
CA LEU A 272 12.35 -9.53 -3.22
C LEU A 272 12.57 -11.04 -3.09
N ALA A 273 12.63 -11.76 -4.22
CA ALA A 273 12.86 -13.21 -4.21
C ALA A 273 14.25 -13.59 -3.66
N SER A 274 15.22 -12.67 -3.79
CA SER A 274 16.61 -12.86 -3.36
C SER A 274 16.89 -12.40 -1.94
N MET A 275 16.04 -11.51 -1.37
CA MET A 275 16.27 -10.98 -0.04
C MET A 275 15.73 -11.88 1.07
N ASP A 276 16.26 -11.74 2.28
CA ASP A 276 15.68 -12.32 3.48
C ASP A 276 14.44 -11.51 3.92
N ILE A 277 13.28 -11.85 3.33
CA ILE A 277 12.01 -11.18 3.61
C ILE A 277 11.64 -11.31 5.08
N LYS A 278 11.92 -12.45 5.74
CA LYS A 278 11.58 -12.66 7.15
C LYS A 278 12.33 -11.67 8.03
N LYS A 279 13.64 -11.55 7.84
CA LYS A 279 14.47 -10.60 8.58
C LYS A 279 14.02 -9.14 8.36
N TYR A 280 13.61 -8.78 7.14
CA TYR A 280 13.08 -7.46 6.86
C TYR A 280 11.78 -7.20 7.62
N VAL A 281 10.85 -8.16 7.63
CA VAL A 281 9.58 -8.07 8.39
C VAL A 281 9.84 -8.02 9.90
N GLU A 282 10.75 -8.83 10.43
CA GLU A 282 11.14 -8.76 11.83
C GLU A 282 11.65 -7.37 12.22
N ASN A 283 12.48 -6.74 11.37
CA ASN A 283 12.95 -5.38 11.60
C ASN A 283 11.80 -4.36 11.56
N ILE A 284 10.88 -4.47 10.59
CA ILE A 284 9.69 -3.62 10.55
C ILE A 284 8.89 -3.74 11.85
N LEU A 285 8.57 -4.96 12.28
CA LEU A 285 7.77 -5.19 13.48
C LEU A 285 8.49 -4.77 14.76
N LYS A 286 9.82 -4.98 14.84
CA LYS A 286 10.64 -4.47 15.95
C LYS A 286 10.48 -2.95 16.09
N ILE A 287 10.67 -2.20 15.01
CA ILE A 287 10.57 -0.74 15.03
C ILE A 287 9.12 -0.30 15.31
N SER A 288 8.11 -0.92 14.67
CA SER A 288 6.70 -0.58 14.88
C SER A 288 6.28 -0.75 16.32
N ASN A 289 6.63 -1.88 16.94
CA ASN A 289 6.24 -2.18 18.32
C ASN A 289 6.99 -1.29 19.33
N ALA A 290 8.27 -1.01 19.10
CA ALA A 290 9.02 -0.07 19.93
C ALA A 290 8.40 1.34 19.84
N PHE A 291 8.12 1.80 18.65
CA PHE A 291 7.49 3.11 18.38
C PHE A 291 6.12 3.23 19.06
N ALA A 292 5.25 2.22 18.88
CA ALA A 292 3.94 2.13 19.52
C ALA A 292 4.04 2.16 21.05
N SER A 293 4.98 1.38 21.61
CA SER A 293 5.21 1.31 23.06
C SER A 293 5.66 2.66 23.64
N ILE A 294 6.57 3.37 22.96
CA ILE A 294 7.03 4.70 23.37
C ILE A 294 5.87 5.68 23.39
N LEU A 295 5.05 5.73 22.34
CA LEU A 295 3.87 6.60 22.28
C LEU A 295 2.90 6.30 23.43
N MET A 296 2.58 5.02 23.67
CA MET A 296 1.68 4.61 24.76
C MET A 296 2.24 4.94 26.14
N ASN A 297 3.54 4.73 26.38
CA ASN A 297 4.21 5.05 27.65
C ASN A 297 4.19 6.56 27.93
N LYS A 298 4.16 7.40 26.90
CA LYS A 298 3.98 8.86 26.97
C LYS A 298 2.50 9.28 27.08
N GLY A 299 1.58 8.32 27.25
CA GLY A 299 0.14 8.57 27.43
C GLY A 299 -0.63 8.81 26.13
N ILE A 300 -0.03 8.58 24.96
CA ILE A 300 -0.72 8.72 23.68
C ILE A 300 -1.57 7.45 23.43
N LYS A 301 -2.85 7.66 23.17
CA LYS A 301 -3.77 6.55 22.83
C LYS A 301 -3.55 6.11 21.38
N LEU A 302 -3.40 4.82 21.17
CA LEU A 302 -3.39 4.21 19.84
C LEU A 302 -4.72 3.50 19.56
N TYR A 303 -5.18 3.58 18.32
CA TYR A 303 -6.21 2.70 17.81
C TYR A 303 -5.65 1.28 17.71
N THR A 304 -6.41 0.28 18.13
CA THR A 304 -6.02 -1.14 18.26
C THR A 304 -5.00 -1.45 19.36
N SER A 305 -4.67 -0.49 20.22
CA SER A 305 -3.72 -0.65 21.36
C SER A 305 -2.37 -1.25 20.93
N GLY A 306 -1.94 -1.00 19.70
CA GLY A 306 -0.68 -1.53 19.12
C GLY A 306 -0.80 -1.74 17.62
N THR A 307 0.08 -2.60 17.06
CA THR A 307 0.09 -2.87 15.63
C THR A 307 0.70 -4.24 15.31
N ASP A 308 0.16 -4.91 14.28
CA ASP A 308 0.71 -6.11 13.66
C ASP A 308 1.44 -5.79 12.34
N THR A 309 1.54 -4.49 11.98
CA THR A 309 2.07 -4.01 10.71
C THR A 309 3.06 -2.86 10.91
N HIS A 310 3.41 -2.18 9.82
CA HIS A 310 4.17 -0.94 9.83
C HIS A 310 3.33 0.30 10.16
N LEU A 311 2.01 0.16 10.32
CA LEU A 311 1.11 1.27 10.55
C LEU A 311 0.81 1.44 12.04
N ILE A 312 0.93 2.67 12.53
CA ILE A 312 0.55 3.05 13.88
C ILE A 312 -0.52 4.15 13.75
N MET A 313 -1.67 3.88 14.33
CA MET A 313 -2.83 4.79 14.27
C MET A 313 -3.00 5.49 15.60
N VAL A 314 -2.69 6.79 15.65
CA VAL A 314 -2.80 7.60 16.87
C VAL A 314 -4.22 8.13 17.01
N ASP A 315 -4.83 7.91 18.18
CA ASP A 315 -6.17 8.40 18.53
C ASP A 315 -6.08 9.74 19.29
N LEU A 316 -6.42 10.81 18.59
CA LEU A 316 -6.45 12.18 19.12
C LEU A 316 -7.84 12.62 19.61
N LYS A 317 -8.86 11.73 19.64
CA LYS A 317 -10.25 12.09 20.02
C LYS A 317 -10.37 12.72 21.40
N LYS A 318 -9.50 12.33 22.34
CA LYS A 318 -9.50 12.87 23.72
C LYS A 318 -8.46 13.98 23.93
N THR A 319 -7.71 14.33 22.92
CA THR A 319 -6.76 15.45 22.96
C THR A 319 -7.43 16.75 22.50
N GLN A 320 -6.78 17.88 22.71
CA GLN A 320 -7.25 19.19 22.23
C GLN A 320 -6.65 19.56 20.87
N ILE A 321 -5.93 18.62 20.22
CA ILE A 321 -5.29 18.80 18.93
C ILE A 321 -6.03 17.95 17.88
N THR A 322 -6.17 18.44 16.66
CA THR A 322 -6.75 17.70 15.56
C THR A 322 -5.66 16.95 14.77
N GLY A 323 -6.08 16.01 13.91
CA GLY A 323 -5.15 15.35 13.00
C GLY A 323 -4.41 16.34 12.12
N LYS A 324 -5.12 17.39 11.63
CA LYS A 324 -4.52 18.45 10.82
C LYS A 324 -3.48 19.26 11.60
N ASP A 325 -3.81 19.71 12.83
CA ASP A 325 -2.87 20.50 13.64
C ASP A 325 -1.62 19.68 13.97
N CYS A 326 -1.79 18.38 14.30
CA CYS A 326 -0.68 17.49 14.58
C CYS A 326 0.21 17.27 13.33
N GLU A 327 -0.40 17.06 12.16
CA GLU A 327 0.31 16.96 10.88
C GLU A 327 1.13 18.23 10.61
N ASP A 328 0.54 19.42 10.79
CA ASP A 328 1.19 20.72 10.57
C ASP A 328 2.36 20.97 11.56
N LEU A 329 2.20 20.59 12.85
CA LEU A 329 3.27 20.73 13.85
C LEU A 329 4.45 19.79 13.57
N LEU A 330 4.18 18.55 13.21
CA LEU A 330 5.22 17.57 12.86
C LEU A 330 5.93 17.94 11.56
N PHE A 331 5.20 18.46 10.57
CA PHE A 331 5.79 18.95 9.32
C PHE A 331 6.85 20.04 9.59
N ARG A 332 6.59 20.98 10.49
CA ARG A 332 7.56 22.02 10.89
C ARG A 332 8.80 21.44 11.57
N GLN A 333 8.68 20.28 12.19
CA GLN A 333 9.78 19.55 12.83
C GLN A 333 10.42 18.51 11.91
N HIS A 334 10.26 18.66 10.60
CA HIS A 334 10.81 17.79 9.56
C HIS A 334 10.34 16.32 9.63
N ILE A 335 9.12 16.10 10.11
CA ILE A 335 8.47 14.77 10.15
C ILE A 335 7.23 14.80 9.29
N LEU A 336 7.15 13.87 8.30
CA LEU A 336 5.98 13.70 7.45
C LEU A 336 5.11 12.56 7.98
N VAL A 337 3.89 12.89 8.36
CA VAL A 337 2.81 11.94 8.68
C VAL A 337 1.58 12.31 7.85
N ASN A 338 0.51 11.56 7.93
CA ASN A 338 -0.77 12.02 7.38
C ASN A 338 -1.89 11.94 8.42
N ARG A 339 -2.74 12.95 8.43
CA ARG A 339 -4.01 12.91 9.16
C ARG A 339 -4.87 11.77 8.63
N ASN A 340 -5.62 11.11 9.51
CA ASN A 340 -6.44 9.96 9.19
C ASN A 340 -7.69 9.90 10.06
N GLN A 341 -8.83 9.57 9.45
CA GLN A 341 -10.05 9.31 10.22
C GLN A 341 -9.88 8.01 11.02
N LEU A 342 -10.59 7.94 12.13
CA LEU A 342 -10.72 6.76 12.97
C LEU A 342 -12.19 6.31 12.97
N PRO A 343 -12.50 5.06 13.30
CA PRO A 343 -13.89 4.60 13.36
C PRO A 343 -14.77 5.55 14.18
N ASN A 344 -15.94 5.90 13.60
CA ASN A 344 -16.88 6.87 14.17
C ASN A 344 -16.30 8.28 14.36
N ASP A 345 -15.35 8.71 13.54
CA ASP A 345 -14.82 10.07 13.57
C ASP A 345 -15.90 11.08 13.17
N LYS A 346 -16.14 12.05 14.06
CA LYS A 346 -17.12 13.13 13.83
C LYS A 346 -16.57 14.31 13.03
N LYS A 347 -15.23 14.35 12.84
CA LYS A 347 -14.57 15.41 12.08
C LYS A 347 -14.49 15.02 10.59
N PRO A 348 -14.55 16.02 9.69
CA PRO A 348 -14.42 15.75 8.25
C PRO A 348 -13.02 15.23 7.90
N PRO A 349 -12.85 14.53 6.75
CA PRO A 349 -11.55 13.99 6.29
C PRO A 349 -10.44 15.03 6.16
N SER A 350 -10.78 16.32 6.02
CA SER A 350 -9.81 17.43 5.95
C SER A 350 -9.21 17.82 7.30
N ILE A 351 -9.82 17.40 8.43
CA ILE A 351 -9.41 17.74 9.79
C ILE A 351 -9.00 16.50 10.58
N THR A 352 -9.87 15.49 10.64
CA THR A 352 -9.74 14.20 11.34
C THR A 352 -9.45 14.27 12.85
N SER A 353 -9.65 13.16 13.54
CA SER A 353 -9.30 12.97 14.95
C SER A 353 -8.14 11.99 15.18
N GLY A 354 -7.37 11.71 14.14
CA GLY A 354 -6.20 10.84 14.23
C GLY A 354 -5.13 11.20 13.22
N ILE A 355 -3.96 10.61 13.42
CA ILE A 355 -2.86 10.57 12.44
C ILE A 355 -2.44 9.13 12.21
N ARG A 356 -1.95 8.86 11.00
CA ARG A 356 -1.33 7.59 10.62
C ARG A 356 0.17 7.77 10.48
N ILE A 357 0.92 6.95 11.20
CA ILE A 357 2.37 6.88 11.17
C ILE A 357 2.75 5.55 10.49
N GLY A 358 3.66 5.60 9.52
CA GLY A 358 4.21 4.42 8.84
C GLY A 358 5.73 4.37 9.00
N ILE A 359 6.27 3.22 9.38
CA ILE A 359 7.70 3.11 9.71
C ILE A 359 8.54 2.41 8.63
N LEU A 360 7.96 2.12 7.44
CA LEU A 360 8.68 1.37 6.40
C LEU A 360 10.00 2.02 6.00
N THR A 361 10.02 3.35 5.88
CA THR A 361 11.22 4.10 5.52
C THR A 361 12.34 3.92 6.55
N LEU A 362 12.00 3.93 7.84
CA LEU A 362 12.96 3.72 8.93
C LEU A 362 13.57 2.31 8.86
N ALA A 363 12.72 1.30 8.64
CA ALA A 363 13.15 -0.09 8.51
C ALA A 363 14.04 -0.29 7.26
N THR A 364 13.71 0.38 6.15
CA THR A 364 14.44 0.25 4.90
C THR A 364 15.85 0.85 4.96
N ILE A 365 16.03 1.97 5.69
CA ILE A 365 17.35 2.58 5.89
C ILE A 365 18.10 1.99 7.08
N ASN A 366 17.52 1.00 7.78
CA ASN A 366 18.07 0.41 9.00
C ASN A 366 18.39 1.47 10.07
N MET A 367 17.43 2.39 10.34
CA MET A 367 17.59 3.45 11.32
C MET A 367 17.95 2.86 12.70
N LEU A 368 18.90 3.49 13.39
CA LEU A 368 19.37 3.06 14.71
C LEU A 368 18.27 3.18 15.77
N GLU A 369 18.30 2.29 16.76
CA GLU A 369 17.30 2.24 17.83
C GLU A 369 17.24 3.54 18.63
N SER A 370 18.39 4.13 18.93
CA SER A 370 18.48 5.41 19.62
C SER A 370 17.82 6.56 18.84
N GLU A 371 17.86 6.50 17.51
CA GLU A 371 17.34 7.55 16.64
C GLU A 371 15.82 7.45 16.46
N TYR A 372 15.30 6.26 16.13
CA TYR A 372 13.85 6.12 16.02
C TYR A 372 13.14 6.27 17.38
N THR A 373 13.83 5.98 18.49
CA THR A 373 13.33 6.28 19.84
C THR A 373 13.16 7.79 20.04
N GLN A 374 14.18 8.60 19.70
CA GLN A 374 14.11 10.04 19.79
C GLN A 374 12.99 10.63 18.90
N ILE A 375 12.78 10.06 17.71
CA ILE A 375 11.68 10.50 16.83
C ILE A 375 10.31 10.16 17.42
N ALA A 376 10.14 8.98 18.01
CA ALA A 376 8.90 8.60 18.67
C ALA A 376 8.60 9.47 19.88
N GLU A 377 9.62 9.78 20.69
CA GLU A 377 9.51 10.70 21.83
C GLU A 377 9.16 12.11 21.38
N LEU A 378 9.81 12.64 20.35
CA LEU A 378 9.52 13.96 19.77
C LEU A 378 8.07 14.05 19.32
N ILE A 379 7.53 13.03 18.64
CA ILE A 379 6.13 12.99 18.22
C ILE A 379 5.20 13.00 19.43
N ALA A 380 5.46 12.17 20.44
CA ALA A 380 4.64 12.12 21.66
C ALA A 380 4.65 13.46 22.41
N ASP A 381 5.82 14.06 22.57
CA ASP A 381 5.98 15.34 23.28
C ASP A 381 5.31 16.48 22.52
N THR A 382 5.38 16.49 21.18
CA THR A 382 4.65 17.44 20.31
C THR A 382 3.13 17.32 20.51
N ILE A 383 2.59 16.10 20.54
CA ILE A 383 1.15 15.88 20.78
C ILE A 383 0.74 16.34 22.16
N ASN A 384 1.52 16.03 23.20
CA ASN A 384 1.22 16.37 24.58
C ASN A 384 1.34 17.89 24.84
N ALA A 385 2.39 18.52 24.36
CA ALA A 385 2.63 19.93 24.52
C ALA A 385 1.81 20.81 23.55
N LYS A 386 1.33 20.24 22.42
CA LYS A 386 0.59 20.93 21.35
C LYS A 386 1.38 22.08 20.72
N CYS A 387 2.69 21.96 20.67
CA CYS A 387 3.60 22.93 20.11
C CYS A 387 4.83 22.26 19.51
N ILE A 388 5.64 23.02 18.81
CA ILE A 388 6.95 22.61 18.33
C ILE A 388 7.88 22.38 19.53
N ILE A 389 8.55 21.24 19.57
CA ILE A 389 9.51 20.86 20.63
C ILE A 389 10.95 21.06 20.15
N ASP A 390 11.30 20.52 18.96
CA ASP A 390 12.63 20.62 18.38
C ASP A 390 12.53 20.64 16.84
N GLU A 391 12.85 21.74 16.20
CA GLU A 391 12.76 21.91 14.75
C GLU A 391 13.87 21.18 13.99
N ASP A 392 15.01 20.91 14.62
CA ASP A 392 16.19 20.40 13.92
C ASP A 392 16.51 18.92 14.19
N LEU A 393 15.98 18.32 15.25
CA LEU A 393 16.29 16.94 15.64
C LEU A 393 16.09 15.95 14.50
N ALA A 394 14.88 15.89 13.94
CA ALA A 394 14.54 14.94 12.87
C ALA A 394 15.37 15.18 11.61
N LYS A 395 15.59 16.45 11.25
CA LYS A 395 16.43 16.84 10.12
C LYS A 395 17.87 16.41 10.33
N ASN A 396 18.45 16.60 11.50
CA ASN A 396 19.82 16.21 11.80
C ASN A 396 19.99 14.68 11.72
N ILE A 397 19.02 13.93 12.23
CA ILE A 397 19.02 12.47 12.15
C ILE A 397 18.99 12.03 10.68
N ILE A 398 18.04 12.50 9.88
CA ILE A 398 17.87 12.01 8.50
C ILE A 398 19.05 12.38 7.60
N GLN A 399 19.73 13.49 7.85
CA GLN A 399 20.90 13.91 7.11
C GLN A 399 22.13 13.01 7.31
N SER A 400 22.16 12.21 8.38
CA SER A 400 23.21 11.20 8.58
C SER A 400 23.03 9.98 7.67
N TYR A 401 21.85 9.79 7.08
CA TYR A 401 21.52 8.72 6.15
C TYR A 401 21.62 9.21 4.70
N ARG A 402 22.36 8.47 3.87
CA ARG A 402 22.36 8.68 2.41
C ARG A 402 21.18 7.93 1.81
N ILE A 403 20.06 8.63 1.61
CA ILE A 403 18.83 8.00 1.13
C ILE A 403 18.89 7.73 -0.37
N ILE A 404 19.50 8.63 -1.13
CA ILE A 404 19.70 8.51 -2.60
C ILE A 404 21.09 9.11 -2.91
N GLU A 405 21.92 8.32 -3.58
CA GLU A 405 23.19 8.80 -4.16
C GLU A 405 22.99 9.37 -5.56
#